data_97e23de7352e848f4e5b328638207901
#
_entry.id   97e23de7352e848f4e5b328638207901
#
_cell.length_a   1.000
_cell.length_b   1.000
_cell.length_c   1.000
_cell.angle_alpha   90.00
_cell.angle_beta   90.00
_cell.angle_gamma   90.00
#
_symmetry.space_group_name_H-M   'P 1'
#
loop_
_entity.id
_entity.type
_entity.pdbx_description
1 polymer ?
#
loop_
_entity_poly.entity_id
_entity_poly.type
_entity_poly.pdbx_seq_one_letter_code
_entity_poly.pdbx_strand_id
1 'polypeptide(L)'
;MNNDTITINGFDLSEVIDIIDIIRPVGNERHVVTNDAPLVGVNLQEVRTGPKTIKVKFAMQYGNGMTLETAKHKLAGIFNTSEAVKIVISDEPDKYYMGLVSGSVDIENVTRWFQKGSFDLIIPDGVAHGSTYKRFDNGQEQPDKVVFNLVNNGNVPAFPVVTVKNNAENGYIGLVNASGALEVGDREEADIGVVKRSEVLIDFRGDRISDGFARATKNKAVTNDNGENVVGVSELTTLWNKKHIRLKDQTTPGKYGNYATSLSWDIPTDSSGAVGSLDDYLTGKQIFVSNAANQYGFIKITVSDTNGQFLYGFETFKRSKGQDCEFNVFGSDGKNSYYFLKCLNFTGTSDSALNPFSSTKGQFELKRNDDRLQVYYKGSHYSFIIPEIKGRKSAKIHVMLGAYHDKPMLAHMYLDELMYRKDFVPTIGDVPNRYPIGSNVVLNSENDTVTVDGLEKTVDVVDGSSFLTIPPGNSQLEVYCSSWVKTKPTVKVEFKERYL
;
A
#
# COMPACT_ATOMS: atom_id res chain seq x y z
N MET A 1 -57.16 33.62 2.68
CA MET A 1 -56.89 32.18 2.67
C MET A 1 -55.39 32.02 2.82
N ASN A 2 -54.94 31.25 3.77
CA ASN A 2 -53.52 30.93 3.86
C ASN A 2 -53.14 30.23 2.56
N ASN A 3 -52.11 30.73 1.88
CA ASN A 3 -51.60 30.12 0.66
C ASN A 3 -50.52 29.06 1.01
N ASP A 4 -50.78 28.29 2.04
CA ASP A 4 -49.84 27.24 2.44
C ASP A 4 -49.83 26.14 1.37
N THR A 5 -48.64 25.74 0.94
CA THR A 5 -48.44 24.63 0.00
C THR A 5 -47.55 23.54 0.66
N ILE A 6 -47.73 22.31 0.18
CA ILE A 6 -46.93 21.17 0.61
C ILE A 6 -46.32 20.51 -0.61
N THR A 7 -45.02 20.36 -0.62
CA THR A 7 -44.28 19.61 -1.65
C THR A 7 -43.91 18.22 -1.12
N ILE A 8 -44.37 17.17 -1.77
CA ILE A 8 -44.03 15.79 -1.47
C ILE A 8 -43.17 15.21 -2.59
N ASN A 9 -41.95 14.77 -2.28
CA ASN A 9 -41.02 14.23 -3.26
C ASN A 9 -40.84 15.10 -4.51
N GLY A 10 -40.78 16.41 -4.32
CA GLY A 10 -40.64 17.41 -5.40
C GLY A 10 -41.93 17.80 -6.13
N PHE A 11 -43.07 17.18 -5.80
CA PHE A 11 -44.35 17.50 -6.38
C PHE A 11 -45.12 18.47 -5.48
N ASP A 12 -45.54 19.63 -6.00
CA ASP A 12 -46.36 20.61 -5.28
C ASP A 12 -47.83 20.20 -5.30
N LEU A 13 -48.39 19.93 -4.12
CA LEU A 13 -49.76 19.48 -3.97
C LEU A 13 -50.77 20.57 -4.40
N SER A 14 -50.41 21.86 -4.44
CA SER A 14 -51.28 22.95 -4.87
C SER A 14 -51.74 22.81 -6.33
N GLU A 15 -51.04 21.98 -7.14
CA GLU A 15 -51.51 21.65 -8.49
C GLU A 15 -52.79 20.79 -8.52
N VAL A 16 -53.13 20.14 -7.39
CA VAL A 16 -54.23 19.14 -7.30
C VAL A 16 -55.24 19.48 -6.21
N ILE A 17 -54.77 20.05 -5.09
CA ILE A 17 -55.59 20.35 -3.92
C ILE A 17 -55.28 21.73 -3.35
N ASP A 18 -56.28 22.34 -2.71
CA ASP A 18 -56.10 23.56 -1.92
C ASP A 18 -55.95 23.17 -0.44
N ILE A 19 -54.86 23.54 0.17
CA ILE A 19 -54.62 23.26 1.61
C ILE A 19 -55.48 24.20 2.44
N ILE A 20 -56.30 23.64 3.34
CA ILE A 20 -57.17 24.40 4.25
C ILE A 20 -56.47 24.63 5.58
N ASP A 21 -55.81 23.60 6.13
CA ASP A 21 -55.25 23.64 7.47
C ASP A 21 -54.15 22.57 7.61
N ILE A 22 -53.08 22.94 8.32
CA ILE A 22 -51.96 22.01 8.66
C ILE A 22 -51.84 21.94 10.16
N ILE A 23 -52.27 20.86 10.75
CA ILE A 23 -52.26 20.66 12.20
C ILE A 23 -50.99 19.91 12.59
N ARG A 24 -50.08 20.62 13.25
CA ARG A 24 -48.84 20.06 13.79
C ARG A 24 -48.93 19.96 15.31
N PRO A 25 -48.65 18.78 15.89
CA PRO A 25 -48.54 18.67 17.36
C PRO A 25 -47.32 19.44 17.86
N VAL A 26 -47.42 20.01 19.04
CA VAL A 26 -46.26 20.58 19.77
C VAL A 26 -45.48 19.41 20.37
N GLY A 27 -44.40 19.03 19.70
CA GLY A 27 -43.59 17.85 20.04
C GLY A 27 -44.20 16.55 19.54
N ASN A 28 -43.53 15.44 19.85
CA ASN A 28 -43.91 14.10 19.41
C ASN A 28 -44.69 13.34 20.53
N GLU A 29 -45.34 12.24 20.18
CA GLU A 29 -45.90 11.31 21.15
C GLU A 29 -44.81 10.82 22.10
N ARG A 30 -45.09 10.84 23.40
CA ARG A 30 -44.14 10.42 24.44
C ARG A 30 -44.67 9.26 25.22
N HIS A 31 -43.97 8.13 25.18
CA HIS A 31 -44.24 6.97 26.01
C HIS A 31 -43.33 7.00 27.25
N VAL A 32 -43.97 7.12 28.41
CA VAL A 32 -43.28 7.17 29.70
C VAL A 32 -43.43 5.79 30.35
N VAL A 33 -42.29 5.10 30.54
CA VAL A 33 -42.27 3.79 31.23
C VAL A 33 -41.90 4.04 32.70
N THR A 34 -42.76 3.57 33.57
CA THR A 34 -42.61 3.78 35.03
C THR A 34 -42.82 2.46 35.79
N ASN A 35 -42.23 2.33 36.98
CA ASN A 35 -42.50 1.31 37.97
C ASN A 35 -43.05 1.93 39.24
N ASP A 36 -43.89 1.24 39.99
CA ASP A 36 -44.44 1.70 41.27
C ASP A 36 -43.31 1.96 42.28
N ALA A 37 -43.39 3.10 42.94
CA ALA A 37 -42.51 3.41 44.08
C ALA A 37 -43.11 2.78 45.37
N PRO A 38 -42.24 2.33 46.32
CA PRO A 38 -42.71 1.57 47.49
C PRO A 38 -43.70 2.29 48.40
N LEU A 39 -43.76 3.61 48.40
CA LEU A 39 -44.61 4.39 49.30
C LEU A 39 -45.48 5.44 48.56
N VAL A 40 -44.91 6.24 47.69
CA VAL A 40 -45.63 7.31 46.97
C VAL A 40 -45.02 7.53 45.60
N GLY A 41 -45.89 7.63 44.57
CA GLY A 41 -45.50 7.94 43.21
C GLY A 41 -44.96 6.77 42.41
N VAL A 42 -44.22 7.08 41.33
CA VAL A 42 -43.65 6.07 40.40
C VAL A 42 -42.17 6.38 40.13
N ASN A 43 -41.37 5.38 39.91
CA ASN A 43 -40.00 5.52 39.42
C ASN A 43 -40.01 5.59 37.91
N LEU A 44 -39.49 6.66 37.32
CA LEU A 44 -39.32 6.81 35.89
C LEU A 44 -38.19 5.88 35.42
N GLN A 45 -38.49 4.98 34.50
CA GLN A 45 -37.50 4.09 33.89
C GLN A 45 -37.00 4.63 32.57
N GLU A 46 -37.93 5.01 31.68
CA GLU A 46 -37.58 5.44 30.32
C GLU A 46 -38.65 6.40 29.78
N VAL A 47 -38.19 7.32 28.92
CA VAL A 47 -39.08 8.16 28.08
C VAL A 47 -38.71 7.92 26.64
N ARG A 48 -39.60 7.32 25.86
CA ARG A 48 -39.47 7.13 24.42
C ARG A 48 -40.22 8.22 23.69
N THR A 49 -39.57 8.80 22.67
CA THR A 49 -40.19 9.75 21.75
C THR A 49 -40.64 8.99 20.50
N GLY A 50 -41.90 9.02 20.20
CA GLY A 50 -42.52 8.35 19.04
C GLY A 50 -42.44 9.20 17.77
N PRO A 51 -43.05 8.73 16.68
CA PRO A 51 -43.12 9.50 15.41
C PRO A 51 -43.95 10.80 15.60
N LYS A 52 -43.75 11.75 14.67
CA LYS A 52 -44.62 12.93 14.57
C LYS A 52 -45.67 12.67 13.51
N THR A 53 -46.95 12.97 13.82
CA THR A 53 -48.03 12.93 12.85
C THR A 53 -48.53 14.33 12.56
N ILE A 54 -48.48 14.75 11.29
CA ILE A 54 -48.97 16.03 10.83
C ILE A 54 -50.28 15.78 10.07
N LYS A 55 -51.36 16.36 10.54
CA LYS A 55 -52.67 16.23 9.86
C LYS A 55 -52.90 17.38 8.90
N VAL A 56 -53.20 17.05 7.63
CA VAL A 56 -53.44 17.99 6.57
C VAL A 56 -54.93 17.93 6.18
N LYS A 57 -55.62 19.08 6.23
CA LYS A 57 -56.98 19.22 5.70
C LYS A 57 -56.91 19.97 4.38
N PHE A 58 -57.64 19.49 3.39
CA PHE A 58 -57.62 20.04 2.04
C PHE A 58 -58.99 20.12 1.42
N ALA A 59 -59.09 20.89 0.37
CA ALA A 59 -60.24 20.93 -0.54
C ALA A 59 -59.84 20.56 -1.96
N MET A 60 -60.79 19.99 -2.68
CA MET A 60 -60.69 19.76 -4.12
C MET A 60 -61.86 20.42 -4.81
N GLN A 61 -61.59 21.20 -5.85
CA GLN A 61 -62.64 21.84 -6.64
C GLN A 61 -62.50 21.41 -8.09
N TYR A 62 -63.67 21.36 -8.77
CA TYR A 62 -63.69 21.19 -10.22
C TYR A 62 -63.17 22.46 -10.87
N GLY A 63 -62.07 22.34 -11.61
CA GLY A 63 -61.45 23.48 -12.27
C GLY A 63 -60.04 23.10 -12.78
N ASN A 64 -59.32 24.07 -13.33
CA ASN A 64 -57.95 23.90 -13.83
C ASN A 64 -57.74 22.78 -14.87
N GLY A 65 -58.79 22.46 -15.66
CA GLY A 65 -58.70 21.47 -16.74
C GLY A 65 -58.65 19.99 -16.26
N MET A 66 -58.88 19.72 -14.98
CA MET A 66 -58.83 18.37 -14.40
C MET A 66 -60.19 18.02 -13.76
N THR A 67 -60.65 16.78 -13.96
CA THR A 67 -61.80 16.26 -13.23
C THR A 67 -61.43 15.85 -11.81
N LEU A 68 -62.40 15.83 -10.87
CA LEU A 68 -62.17 15.40 -9.50
C LEU A 68 -61.61 13.98 -9.42
N GLU A 69 -62.05 13.06 -10.27
CA GLU A 69 -61.54 11.69 -10.28
C GLU A 69 -60.10 11.62 -10.83
N THR A 70 -59.77 12.39 -11.84
CA THR A 70 -58.38 12.50 -12.32
C THR A 70 -57.47 13.09 -11.24
N ALA A 71 -57.91 14.06 -10.47
CA ALA A 71 -57.19 14.63 -9.36
C ALA A 71 -56.95 13.60 -8.25
N LYS A 72 -57.99 12.77 -7.90
CA LYS A 72 -57.83 11.65 -6.93
C LYS A 72 -56.79 10.64 -7.38
N HIS A 73 -56.83 10.22 -8.66
CA HIS A 73 -55.83 9.28 -9.20
C HIS A 73 -54.41 9.86 -9.15
N LYS A 74 -54.24 11.13 -9.48
CA LYS A 74 -52.98 11.83 -9.40
C LYS A 74 -52.45 11.87 -7.94
N LEU A 75 -53.32 12.20 -7.00
CA LEU A 75 -53.04 12.27 -5.58
C LEU A 75 -52.62 10.87 -5.04
N ALA A 76 -53.39 9.84 -5.40
CA ALA A 76 -53.10 8.46 -5.01
C ALA A 76 -51.71 8.00 -5.49
N GLY A 77 -51.32 8.41 -6.72
CA GLY A 77 -50.00 8.12 -7.26
C GLY A 77 -48.87 8.81 -6.47
N ILE A 78 -49.08 10.06 -6.01
CA ILE A 78 -48.11 10.83 -5.21
C ILE A 78 -47.97 10.22 -3.82
N PHE A 79 -49.09 9.77 -3.24
CA PHE A 79 -49.11 9.19 -1.88
C PHE A 79 -48.62 7.75 -1.81
N ASN A 80 -48.58 7.03 -2.91
CA ASN A 80 -48.17 5.65 -2.98
C ASN A 80 -46.62 5.51 -2.95
N THR A 81 -46.04 5.79 -1.81
CA THR A 81 -44.58 5.64 -1.57
C THR A 81 -44.32 4.50 -0.62
N SER A 82 -43.29 3.67 -0.88
CA SER A 82 -42.85 2.57 -0.01
C SER A 82 -41.86 3.01 1.07
N GLU A 83 -41.28 4.19 0.93
CA GLU A 83 -40.25 4.75 1.81
C GLU A 83 -40.62 6.19 2.21
N ALA A 84 -40.00 6.68 3.29
CA ALA A 84 -40.13 8.06 3.70
C ALA A 84 -39.50 8.98 2.64
N VAL A 85 -40.28 9.95 2.17
CA VAL A 85 -39.86 10.92 1.14
C VAL A 85 -39.75 12.32 1.73
N LYS A 86 -39.01 13.17 1.05
CA LYS A 86 -38.86 14.59 1.44
C LYS A 86 -40.14 15.34 1.31
N ILE A 87 -40.58 15.96 2.41
CA ILE A 87 -41.78 16.81 2.51
C ILE A 87 -41.34 18.21 2.94
N VAL A 88 -41.73 19.22 2.17
CA VAL A 88 -41.49 20.65 2.48
C VAL A 88 -42.83 21.33 2.61
N ILE A 89 -42.99 22.14 3.67
CA ILE A 89 -44.18 22.91 3.93
C ILE A 89 -43.82 24.40 3.79
N SER A 90 -44.62 25.16 3.08
CA SER A 90 -44.29 26.51 2.62
C SER A 90 -44.10 27.56 3.73
N ASP A 91 -44.64 27.33 4.91
CA ASP A 91 -44.47 28.22 6.08
C ASP A 91 -43.11 28.03 6.78
N GLU A 92 -42.39 26.89 6.52
CA GLU A 92 -41.06 26.66 6.97
C GLU A 92 -40.15 26.17 5.80
N PRO A 93 -39.87 27.03 4.80
CA PRO A 93 -39.17 26.63 3.57
C PRO A 93 -37.70 26.28 3.79
N ASP A 94 -37.15 26.68 4.92
CA ASP A 94 -35.79 26.37 5.39
C ASP A 94 -35.68 24.99 6.03
N LYS A 95 -36.79 24.24 6.16
CA LYS A 95 -36.87 22.91 6.77
C LYS A 95 -37.56 21.91 5.85
N TYR A 96 -37.34 20.64 6.10
CA TYR A 96 -38.06 19.53 5.48
C TYR A 96 -38.25 18.39 6.49
N TYR A 97 -39.25 17.57 6.20
CA TYR A 97 -39.52 16.34 6.92
C TYR A 97 -39.23 15.12 6.03
N MET A 98 -38.79 14.01 6.63
CA MET A 98 -38.76 12.73 5.96
C MET A 98 -39.97 11.91 6.42
N GLY A 99 -40.97 11.75 5.54
CA GLY A 99 -42.22 11.14 5.92
C GLY A 99 -42.99 10.52 4.76
N LEU A 100 -44.14 9.94 5.07
CA LEU A 100 -45.03 9.33 4.10
C LEU A 100 -46.48 9.54 4.54
N VAL A 101 -47.43 9.43 3.60
CA VAL A 101 -48.84 9.46 3.90
C VAL A 101 -49.26 8.16 4.58
N SER A 102 -49.97 8.28 5.69
CA SER A 102 -50.44 7.15 6.50
C SER A 102 -51.95 7.10 6.59
N GLY A 103 -52.51 5.89 6.68
CA GLY A 103 -53.93 5.67 6.82
C GLY A 103 -54.77 5.87 5.53
N SER A 104 -56.07 5.96 5.69
CA SER A 104 -56.98 6.26 4.60
C SER A 104 -57.04 7.78 4.35
N VAL A 105 -57.18 8.18 3.08
CA VAL A 105 -57.47 9.54 2.74
C VAL A 105 -58.99 9.71 2.63
N ASP A 106 -59.56 10.23 3.69
CA ASP A 106 -61.03 10.37 3.75
C ASP A 106 -61.44 11.64 2.97
N ILE A 107 -62.35 11.44 2.00
CA ILE A 107 -62.86 12.51 1.16
C ILE A 107 -64.37 12.60 1.30
N GLU A 108 -64.84 13.72 1.79
CA GLU A 108 -66.24 14.03 1.95
C GLU A 108 -66.76 14.85 0.79
N ASN A 109 -67.87 14.41 0.18
CA ASN A 109 -68.54 15.14 -0.88
C ASN A 109 -69.42 16.25 -0.27
N VAL A 110 -68.98 17.48 -0.30
CA VAL A 110 -69.76 18.62 0.17
C VAL A 110 -70.77 19.04 -0.89
N THR A 111 -70.32 19.09 -2.13
CA THR A 111 -71.18 19.29 -3.31
C THR A 111 -70.61 18.50 -4.50
N ARG A 112 -71.37 18.45 -5.62
CA ARG A 112 -70.94 17.78 -6.84
C ARG A 112 -69.65 18.37 -7.42
N TRP A 113 -69.27 19.59 -7.04
CA TRP A 113 -68.16 20.36 -7.58
C TRP A 113 -67.07 20.64 -6.55
N PHE A 114 -67.30 20.31 -5.29
CA PHE A 114 -66.45 20.65 -4.17
C PHE A 114 -66.40 19.51 -3.17
N GLN A 115 -65.23 19.04 -2.87
CA GLN A 115 -64.95 17.97 -1.91
C GLN A 115 -63.93 18.45 -0.86
N LYS A 116 -64.04 17.94 0.35
CA LYS A 116 -63.07 18.16 1.44
C LYS A 116 -62.49 16.84 1.84
N GLY A 117 -61.22 16.85 2.29
CA GLY A 117 -60.59 15.68 2.77
C GLY A 117 -59.48 15.97 3.80
N SER A 118 -58.98 14.90 4.36
CA SER A 118 -57.78 14.99 5.19
C SER A 118 -56.92 13.76 4.98
N PHE A 119 -55.63 13.94 5.21
CA PHE A 119 -54.64 12.84 5.29
C PHE A 119 -53.66 13.14 6.40
N ASP A 120 -53.02 12.10 6.90
CA ASP A 120 -52.02 12.18 7.90
C ASP A 120 -50.63 11.92 7.27
N LEU A 121 -49.65 12.78 7.58
CA LEU A 121 -48.25 12.56 7.29
C LEU A 121 -47.58 12.02 8.53
N ILE A 122 -47.08 10.81 8.45
CA ILE A 122 -46.26 10.24 9.50
C ILE A 122 -44.78 10.54 9.22
N ILE A 123 -44.10 11.09 10.20
CA ILE A 123 -42.68 11.41 10.20
C ILE A 123 -42.00 10.43 11.16
N PRO A 124 -41.39 9.35 10.67
CA PRO A 124 -40.88 8.27 11.50
C PRO A 124 -39.80 8.68 12.48
N ASP A 125 -38.88 9.56 12.09
CA ASP A 125 -37.81 10.08 12.94
C ASP A 125 -38.26 11.23 13.86
N GLY A 126 -39.50 11.72 13.65
CA GLY A 126 -40.17 12.69 14.51
C GLY A 126 -39.63 14.12 14.44
N VAL A 127 -38.74 14.44 13.50
CA VAL A 127 -38.07 15.76 13.47
C VAL A 127 -38.15 16.43 12.10
N ALA A 128 -38.07 17.76 12.11
CA ALA A 128 -37.78 18.56 10.94
C ALA A 128 -36.26 18.72 10.77
N HIS A 129 -35.78 18.62 9.57
CA HIS A 129 -34.36 18.80 9.20
C HIS A 129 -34.15 20.15 8.53
N GLY A 130 -33.08 20.85 8.89
CA GLY A 130 -32.65 22.04 8.14
C GLY A 130 -32.34 21.69 6.67
N SER A 131 -32.76 22.55 5.75
CA SER A 131 -32.58 22.33 4.30
C SER A 131 -31.12 22.48 3.87
N THR A 132 -30.30 23.18 4.64
CA THR A 132 -28.88 23.46 4.36
C THR A 132 -27.99 22.89 5.44
N TYR A 133 -26.76 22.50 5.04
CA TYR A 133 -25.71 22.17 6.00
C TYR A 133 -25.13 23.43 6.64
N LYS A 134 -25.02 23.41 7.94
CA LYS A 134 -24.22 24.37 8.68
C LYS A 134 -22.77 23.89 8.65
N ARG A 135 -21.84 24.75 8.24
CA ARG A 135 -20.47 24.39 7.96
C ARG A 135 -19.50 25.11 8.88
N PHE A 136 -18.49 24.38 9.35
CA PHE A 136 -17.39 24.85 10.18
C PHE A 136 -16.08 24.35 9.56
N ASP A 137 -15.22 25.29 9.14
CA ASP A 137 -13.90 25.02 8.54
C ASP A 137 -12.77 25.81 9.21
N ASN A 138 -13.06 26.45 10.31
CA ASN A 138 -12.16 27.31 11.10
C ASN A 138 -11.73 26.66 12.41
N GLY A 139 -11.33 25.40 12.38
CA GLY A 139 -10.80 24.68 13.54
C GLY A 139 -9.54 25.36 14.09
N GLN A 140 -9.42 25.36 15.40
CA GLN A 140 -8.25 25.89 16.13
C GLN A 140 -7.23 24.77 16.28
N GLU A 141 -6.07 24.91 15.63
CA GLU A 141 -4.98 23.96 15.76
C GLU A 141 -4.32 24.07 17.15
N GLN A 142 -4.13 22.91 17.78
CA GLN A 142 -3.36 22.69 19.00
C GLN A 142 -2.24 21.69 18.72
N PRO A 143 -1.25 21.52 19.58
CA PRO A 143 -0.11 20.64 19.34
C PRO A 143 -0.51 19.19 18.97
N ASP A 144 -1.55 18.66 19.60
CA ASP A 144 -2.01 17.27 19.48
C ASP A 144 -3.34 17.10 18.75
N LYS A 145 -4.10 18.17 18.51
CA LYS A 145 -5.47 18.10 17.95
C LYS A 145 -5.88 19.36 17.20
N VAL A 146 -7.03 19.30 16.55
CA VAL A 146 -7.76 20.45 16.01
C VAL A 146 -9.10 20.55 16.73
N VAL A 147 -9.45 21.73 17.27
CA VAL A 147 -10.66 21.95 18.06
C VAL A 147 -11.64 22.84 17.31
N PHE A 148 -12.87 22.38 17.17
CA PHE A 148 -13.99 23.12 16.60
C PHE A 148 -14.97 23.54 17.68
N ASN A 149 -15.34 24.82 17.71
CA ASN A 149 -16.45 25.33 18.50
C ASN A 149 -17.71 25.32 17.61
N LEU A 150 -18.64 24.44 17.92
CA LEU A 150 -19.84 24.20 17.13
C LEU A 150 -21.06 24.83 17.83
N VAL A 151 -21.99 25.32 17.02
CA VAL A 151 -23.27 25.87 17.50
C VAL A 151 -24.41 25.17 16.76
N ASN A 152 -25.19 24.37 17.47
CA ASN A 152 -26.41 23.72 16.97
C ASN A 152 -27.62 24.49 17.48
N ASN A 153 -28.31 25.25 16.63
CA ASN A 153 -29.54 25.99 17.00
C ASN A 153 -30.80 25.11 16.97
N GLY A 154 -30.66 23.85 16.55
CA GLY A 154 -31.73 22.87 16.69
C GLY A 154 -32.03 22.58 18.16
N ASN A 155 -33.14 21.91 18.42
CA ASN A 155 -33.55 21.47 19.78
C ASN A 155 -33.34 19.99 20.04
N VAL A 156 -32.79 19.26 19.05
CA VAL A 156 -32.35 17.86 19.17
C VAL A 156 -30.92 17.69 18.65
N PRO A 157 -30.21 16.61 19.03
CA PRO A 157 -28.86 16.37 18.50
C PRO A 157 -28.86 16.25 16.99
N ALA A 158 -27.86 16.86 16.35
CA ALA A 158 -27.58 16.75 14.92
C ALA A 158 -26.51 15.69 14.64
N PHE A 159 -26.46 15.16 13.43
CA PHE A 159 -25.47 14.16 12.99
C PHE A 159 -24.40 14.82 12.14
N PRO A 160 -23.13 14.86 12.59
CA PRO A 160 -22.06 15.50 11.82
C PRO A 160 -21.57 14.64 10.66
N VAL A 161 -21.20 15.31 9.59
CA VAL A 161 -20.34 14.80 8.52
C VAL A 161 -19.01 15.51 8.65
N VAL A 162 -17.97 14.77 9.00
CA VAL A 162 -16.61 15.30 9.17
C VAL A 162 -15.74 14.86 8.02
N THR A 163 -15.21 15.81 7.26
CA THR A 163 -14.26 15.57 6.18
C THR A 163 -12.87 15.94 6.64
N VAL A 164 -11.95 14.98 6.61
CA VAL A 164 -10.55 15.16 6.98
C VAL A 164 -9.69 14.97 5.73
N LYS A 165 -9.09 16.05 5.25
CA LYS A 165 -8.11 16.00 4.16
C LYS A 165 -6.71 15.92 4.74
N ASN A 166 -6.00 14.84 4.48
CA ASN A 166 -4.68 14.61 5.01
C ASN A 166 -3.62 15.44 4.27
N ASN A 167 -2.93 16.33 4.96
CA ASN A 167 -1.85 17.17 4.43
C ASN A 167 -0.47 16.50 4.56
N ALA A 168 -0.39 15.41 5.29
CA ALA A 168 0.73 14.48 5.42
C ALA A 168 0.15 13.06 5.47
N GLU A 169 1.00 12.04 5.39
CA GLU A 169 0.58 10.67 5.69
C GLU A 169 0.03 10.56 7.10
N ASN A 170 -0.94 9.68 7.31
CA ASN A 170 -1.63 9.54 8.58
C ASN A 170 -2.14 8.10 8.74
N GLY A 171 -2.04 7.53 9.92
CA GLY A 171 -2.54 6.17 10.22
C GLY A 171 -3.82 6.16 11.04
N TYR A 172 -4.20 7.30 11.66
CA TYR A 172 -5.27 7.38 12.65
C TYR A 172 -6.01 8.72 12.61
N ILE A 173 -7.34 8.66 12.75
CA ILE A 173 -8.19 9.82 12.96
C ILE A 173 -9.12 9.52 14.12
N GLY A 174 -9.10 10.39 15.13
CA GLY A 174 -10.02 10.34 16.28
C GLY A 174 -10.88 11.59 16.33
N LEU A 175 -12.19 11.41 16.52
CA LEU A 175 -13.16 12.47 16.80
C LEU A 175 -13.68 12.29 18.22
N VAL A 176 -13.67 13.35 19.02
CA VAL A 176 -14.12 13.31 20.41
C VAL A 176 -15.01 14.50 20.69
N ASN A 177 -16.17 14.28 21.30
CA ASN A 177 -17.03 15.32 21.84
C ASN A 177 -17.82 14.81 23.06
N ALA A 178 -18.78 15.59 23.55
CA ALA A 178 -19.60 15.22 24.71
C ALA A 178 -20.49 13.98 24.49
N SER A 179 -20.75 13.56 23.24
CA SER A 179 -21.56 12.38 22.92
C SER A 179 -20.75 11.06 22.91
N GLY A 180 -19.42 11.17 22.78
CA GLY A 180 -18.55 9.97 22.72
C GLY A 180 -17.28 10.20 21.95
N ALA A 181 -16.72 9.08 21.44
CA ALA A 181 -15.53 9.05 20.60
C ALA A 181 -15.76 8.16 19.37
N LEU A 182 -15.28 8.61 18.22
CA LEU A 182 -15.21 7.84 16.98
C LEU A 182 -13.76 7.80 16.53
N GLU A 183 -13.20 6.60 16.47
CA GLU A 183 -11.81 6.36 16.09
C GLU A 183 -11.75 5.51 14.82
N VAL A 184 -10.90 5.87 13.87
CA VAL A 184 -10.68 5.12 12.64
C VAL A 184 -9.19 4.99 12.36
N GLY A 185 -8.80 3.83 11.82
CA GLY A 185 -7.41 3.50 11.56
C GLY A 185 -6.74 2.84 12.75
N ASP A 186 -5.43 3.00 12.87
CA ASP A 186 -4.64 2.42 13.93
C ASP A 186 -3.79 3.50 14.63
N ARG A 187 -4.04 3.71 15.91
CA ARG A 187 -3.33 4.69 16.74
C ARG A 187 -1.84 4.38 16.86
N GLU A 188 -1.48 3.10 16.85
CA GLU A 188 -0.11 2.59 16.97
C GLU A 188 0.57 2.38 15.60
N GLU A 189 -0.08 2.75 14.49
CA GLU A 189 0.51 2.64 13.16
C GLU A 189 1.80 3.46 13.08
N ALA A 190 2.90 2.77 12.74
CA ALA A 190 4.21 3.38 12.71
C ALA A 190 4.46 4.06 11.35
N ASP A 191 4.96 5.30 11.39
CA ASP A 191 5.47 6.05 10.24
C ASP A 191 6.79 5.48 9.71
N ILE A 192 7.58 4.90 10.61
CA ILE A 192 8.92 4.39 10.32
C ILE A 192 9.01 2.94 10.76
N GLY A 193 9.55 2.11 9.87
CA GLY A 193 9.72 0.69 10.16
C GLY A 193 11.04 0.13 9.63
N VAL A 194 11.32 -1.12 9.97
CA VAL A 194 12.43 -1.86 9.38
C VAL A 194 12.01 -2.42 8.04
N VAL A 195 12.55 -1.85 6.97
CA VAL A 195 12.38 -2.34 5.60
C VAL A 195 13.64 -3.09 5.15
N LYS A 196 13.47 -4.09 4.30
CA LYS A 196 14.59 -4.86 3.74
C LYS A 196 14.88 -4.36 2.34
N ARG A 197 16.10 -3.86 2.12
CA ARG A 197 16.55 -3.36 0.81
C ARG A 197 17.73 -4.16 0.29
N SER A 198 17.97 -4.09 -1.02
CA SER A 198 19.19 -4.60 -1.63
C SER A 198 20.24 -3.50 -1.65
N GLU A 199 21.50 -3.84 -1.35
CA GLU A 199 22.60 -2.90 -1.28
C GLU A 199 23.79 -3.40 -2.12
N VAL A 200 24.28 -2.56 -3.04
CA VAL A 200 25.46 -2.88 -3.85
C VAL A 200 26.71 -2.53 -3.03
N LEU A 201 27.45 -3.55 -2.63
CA LEU A 201 28.62 -3.43 -1.77
C LEU A 201 29.94 -3.36 -2.58
N ILE A 202 29.98 -4.00 -3.74
CA ILE A 202 31.12 -3.94 -4.67
C ILE A 202 30.59 -3.63 -6.07
N ASP A 203 31.18 -2.64 -6.73
CA ASP A 203 30.84 -2.30 -8.12
C ASP A 203 32.09 -1.92 -8.92
N PHE A 204 32.58 -2.88 -9.67
CA PHE A 204 33.72 -2.79 -10.56
C PHE A 204 33.30 -2.94 -12.03
N ARG A 205 32.14 -2.38 -12.40
CA ARG A 205 31.65 -2.39 -13.79
C ARG A 205 32.26 -1.27 -14.59
N GLY A 206 32.48 -1.52 -15.89
CA GLY A 206 33.08 -0.56 -16.82
C GLY A 206 34.48 -0.14 -16.36
N ASP A 207 34.82 1.14 -16.44
CA ASP A 207 36.15 1.67 -16.08
C ASP A 207 36.53 1.46 -14.61
N ARG A 208 35.53 1.22 -13.73
CA ARG A 208 35.78 0.92 -12.30
C ARG A 208 36.47 -0.42 -12.06
N ILE A 209 36.60 -1.27 -13.08
CA ILE A 209 37.43 -2.49 -12.96
C ILE A 209 38.88 -2.14 -12.60
N SER A 210 39.37 -0.95 -12.95
CA SER A 210 40.70 -0.45 -12.55
C SER A 210 40.81 -0.25 -11.04
N ASP A 211 39.74 0.27 -10.40
CA ASP A 211 39.68 0.45 -8.96
C ASP A 211 39.60 -0.93 -8.27
N GLY A 212 38.83 -1.85 -8.85
CA GLY A 212 38.79 -3.23 -8.43
C GLY A 212 40.19 -3.88 -8.45
N PHE A 213 40.93 -3.70 -9.54
CA PHE A 213 42.29 -4.20 -9.64
C PHE A 213 43.26 -3.60 -8.60
N ALA A 214 43.15 -2.29 -8.35
CA ALA A 214 43.99 -1.60 -7.37
C ALA A 214 43.71 -2.04 -5.93
N ARG A 215 42.43 -2.32 -5.59
CA ARG A 215 42.00 -2.75 -4.25
C ARG A 215 42.17 -4.25 -4.01
N ALA A 216 42.41 -5.06 -5.04
CA ALA A 216 42.50 -6.51 -4.89
C ALA A 216 43.70 -6.93 -4.03
N THR A 217 43.47 -7.88 -3.13
CA THR A 217 44.57 -8.68 -2.57
C THR A 217 45.00 -9.67 -3.65
N LYS A 218 46.29 -9.62 -4.00
CA LYS A 218 46.86 -10.42 -5.09
C LYS A 218 47.58 -11.64 -4.60
N ASN A 219 47.57 -12.70 -5.41
CA ASN A 219 48.29 -13.95 -5.19
C ASN A 219 47.98 -14.66 -3.87
N LYS A 220 46.71 -14.50 -3.39
CA LYS A 220 46.14 -15.31 -2.32
C LYS A 220 45.33 -16.44 -2.97
N ALA A 221 45.66 -17.66 -2.60
CA ALA A 221 45.00 -18.85 -3.12
C ALA A 221 43.50 -18.83 -2.83
N VAL A 222 42.71 -19.26 -3.79
CA VAL A 222 41.32 -19.63 -3.60
C VAL A 222 41.29 -21.14 -3.38
N THR A 223 40.73 -21.49 -2.55
CA THR A 223 40.44 -22.55 -1.65
C THR A 223 39.95 -23.90 -2.17
N ASN A 224 39.71 -24.13 -3.42
CA ASN A 224 39.09 -25.37 -3.86
C ASN A 224 40.03 -26.29 -4.70
N ASP A 225 41.24 -25.85 -4.95
CA ASP A 225 42.16 -26.60 -5.80
C ASP A 225 43.63 -26.42 -5.35
N ASN A 226 44.31 -27.50 -5.08
CA ASN A 226 45.70 -27.49 -4.65
C ASN A 226 46.68 -27.57 -5.84
N GLY A 227 46.18 -27.63 -7.07
CA GLY A 227 46.99 -27.79 -8.28
C GLY A 227 47.47 -26.49 -8.91
N GLU A 228 46.99 -25.33 -8.44
CA GLU A 228 47.35 -24.03 -9.00
C GLU A 228 48.60 -23.44 -8.33
N ASN A 229 49.51 -22.99 -9.17
CA ASN A 229 50.68 -22.22 -8.74
C ASN A 229 50.39 -20.73 -8.82
N VAL A 230 50.13 -20.05 -7.69
CA VAL A 230 49.68 -18.65 -7.61
C VAL A 230 50.87 -17.68 -7.65
N VAL A 231 51.83 -17.90 -8.51
CA VAL A 231 53.01 -17.03 -8.68
C VAL A 231 52.90 -16.12 -9.88
N GLY A 232 51.84 -16.25 -10.68
CA GLY A 232 51.61 -15.44 -11.85
C GLY A 232 51.34 -13.96 -11.54
N VAL A 233 51.55 -13.12 -12.50
CA VAL A 233 51.33 -11.66 -12.38
C VAL A 233 50.05 -11.28 -13.07
N SER A 234 49.14 -10.62 -12.36
CA SER A 234 47.97 -9.99 -12.92
C SER A 234 48.29 -8.57 -13.40
N GLU A 235 47.71 -8.15 -14.50
CA GLU A 235 47.83 -6.80 -15.02
C GLU A 235 46.51 -6.28 -15.60
N LEU A 236 46.39 -4.92 -15.71
CA LEU A 236 45.37 -4.27 -16.47
C LEU A 236 45.81 -4.15 -17.93
N THR A 237 44.93 -4.45 -18.87
CA THR A 237 45.10 -4.25 -20.28
C THR A 237 43.93 -3.47 -20.85
N THR A 238 44.16 -2.72 -21.94
CA THR A 238 43.06 -2.04 -22.67
C THR A 238 42.92 -2.68 -24.04
N LEU A 239 41.75 -3.24 -24.30
CA LEU A 239 41.43 -3.81 -25.60
C LEU A 239 39.96 -3.51 -25.92
N TRP A 240 39.62 -3.30 -27.18
CA TRP A 240 38.27 -2.89 -27.62
C TRP A 240 37.71 -1.66 -26.86
N ASN A 241 38.55 -0.69 -26.54
CA ASN A 241 38.23 0.52 -25.75
C ASN A 241 37.69 0.20 -24.33
N LYS A 242 38.02 -0.95 -23.77
CA LYS A 242 37.67 -1.37 -22.42
C LYS A 242 38.88 -1.84 -21.64
N LYS A 243 38.86 -1.63 -20.36
CA LYS A 243 39.88 -2.16 -19.43
C LYS A 243 39.52 -3.55 -18.96
N HIS A 244 40.50 -4.40 -18.89
CA HIS A 244 40.37 -5.81 -18.49
C HIS A 244 41.47 -6.19 -17.51
N ILE A 245 41.15 -7.09 -16.59
CA ILE A 245 42.15 -7.77 -15.76
C ILE A 245 42.53 -9.07 -16.45
N ARG A 246 43.82 -9.32 -16.63
CA ARG A 246 44.34 -10.55 -17.20
C ARG A 246 45.52 -11.13 -16.43
N LEU A 247 45.81 -12.40 -16.66
CA LEU A 247 47.11 -12.99 -16.36
C LEU A 247 48.13 -12.46 -17.39
N LYS A 248 49.23 -11.88 -16.91
CA LYS A 248 50.33 -11.48 -17.78
C LYS A 248 50.93 -12.71 -18.48
N ASP A 249 51.34 -12.52 -19.73
CA ASP A 249 51.88 -13.61 -20.51
C ASP A 249 53.02 -14.33 -19.78
N GLN A 250 52.95 -15.65 -19.81
CA GLN A 250 53.92 -16.50 -19.13
C GLN A 250 55.15 -16.68 -19.98
N THR A 251 56.31 -16.32 -19.43
CA THR A 251 57.60 -16.53 -20.10
C THR A 251 58.23 -17.85 -19.73
N THR A 252 57.84 -18.44 -18.58
CA THR A 252 58.35 -19.72 -18.08
C THR A 252 57.22 -20.57 -17.53
N PRO A 253 56.78 -21.65 -18.18
CA PRO A 253 55.76 -22.53 -17.67
C PRO A 253 56.17 -23.18 -16.34
N GLY A 254 55.20 -23.30 -15.44
CA GLY A 254 55.38 -24.08 -14.21
C GLY A 254 55.57 -25.55 -14.53
N LYS A 255 56.60 -26.15 -13.95
CA LYS A 255 56.95 -27.57 -14.21
C LYS A 255 55.89 -28.52 -13.66
N TYR A 256 55.20 -28.13 -12.61
CA TYR A 256 54.11 -28.88 -11.99
C TYR A 256 52.96 -27.98 -11.62
N GLY A 257 51.74 -28.41 -11.91
CA GLY A 257 50.52 -27.65 -11.67
C GLY A 257 50.27 -26.52 -12.70
N ASN A 258 49.25 -25.74 -12.48
CA ASN A 258 48.88 -24.63 -13.32
C ASN A 258 49.57 -23.34 -12.88
N TYR A 259 49.99 -22.51 -13.84
CA TYR A 259 50.51 -21.17 -13.57
C TYR A 259 49.34 -20.19 -13.51
N ALA A 260 49.12 -19.52 -12.38
CA ALA A 260 47.95 -18.72 -12.17
C ALA A 260 48.24 -17.44 -11.37
N THR A 261 47.36 -16.46 -11.49
CA THR A 261 47.23 -15.30 -10.59
C THR A 261 45.86 -15.29 -9.93
N SER A 262 45.80 -14.86 -8.70
CA SER A 262 44.54 -14.73 -7.95
C SER A 262 44.39 -13.34 -7.40
N LEU A 263 43.14 -12.85 -7.47
CA LEU A 263 42.68 -11.59 -6.90
C LEU A 263 41.54 -11.89 -5.94
N SER A 264 41.48 -11.18 -4.82
CA SER A 264 40.37 -11.31 -3.90
C SER A 264 39.99 -10.00 -3.26
N TRP A 265 38.70 -9.88 -2.94
CA TRP A 265 38.11 -8.74 -2.29
C TRP A 265 37.27 -9.17 -1.11
N ASP A 266 37.51 -8.55 0.04
CA ASP A 266 36.61 -8.67 1.18
C ASP A 266 35.31 -7.95 0.85
N ILE A 267 34.18 -8.57 1.15
CA ILE A 267 32.86 -7.96 1.00
C ILE A 267 32.69 -6.97 2.15
N PRO A 268 32.49 -5.66 1.85
CA PRO A 268 32.31 -4.64 2.88
C PRO A 268 31.10 -4.92 3.78
N THR A 269 31.08 -4.30 4.96
CA THR A 269 29.88 -4.23 5.80
C THR A 269 28.76 -3.48 5.09
N ASP A 270 27.53 -3.91 5.30
CA ASP A 270 26.35 -3.19 4.82
C ASP A 270 26.03 -1.96 5.68
N SER A 271 25.00 -1.21 5.30
CA SER A 271 24.57 0.00 6.02
C SER A 271 24.08 -0.29 7.45
N SER A 272 23.72 -1.52 7.78
CA SER A 272 23.39 -1.94 9.15
C SER A 272 24.61 -2.29 10.00
N GLY A 273 25.83 -2.27 9.42
CA GLY A 273 27.07 -2.67 10.06
C GLY A 273 27.32 -4.19 10.09
N ALA A 274 26.49 -4.98 9.41
CA ALA A 274 26.63 -6.43 9.41
C ALA A 274 27.64 -6.90 8.38
N VAL A 275 28.50 -7.86 8.80
CA VAL A 275 29.49 -8.52 7.94
C VAL A 275 28.90 -9.79 7.32
N GLY A 276 29.13 -9.93 6.01
CA GLY A 276 28.75 -11.13 5.25
C GLY A 276 27.25 -11.22 4.92
N SER A 277 26.90 -12.13 4.03
CA SER A 277 25.54 -12.31 3.51
C SER A 277 25.13 -13.76 3.40
N LEU A 278 23.85 -14.05 3.66
CA LEU A 278 23.21 -15.32 3.28
C LEU A 278 22.46 -15.19 1.95
N ASP A 279 22.07 -13.95 1.62
CA ASP A 279 21.29 -13.64 0.43
C ASP A 279 22.07 -12.63 -0.40
N ASP A 280 22.59 -13.07 -1.54
CA ASP A 280 23.47 -12.24 -2.36
C ASP A 280 23.35 -12.49 -3.85
N TYR A 281 23.85 -11.53 -4.62
CA TYR A 281 23.92 -11.58 -6.07
C TYR A 281 25.28 -11.10 -6.53
N LEU A 282 26.05 -12.03 -7.10
CA LEU A 282 27.33 -11.78 -7.72
C LEU A 282 27.18 -11.88 -9.23
N THR A 283 27.51 -10.83 -9.94
CA THR A 283 27.47 -10.78 -11.40
C THR A 283 28.68 -10.06 -11.97
N GLY A 284 28.94 -10.29 -13.22
CA GLY A 284 30.02 -9.65 -13.93
C GLY A 284 30.13 -10.11 -15.37
N LYS A 285 31.27 -9.77 -15.98
CA LYS A 285 31.63 -10.22 -17.32
C LYS A 285 33.02 -10.79 -17.35
N GLN A 286 33.18 -11.88 -18.03
CA GLN A 286 34.46 -12.48 -18.39
C GLN A 286 34.55 -12.66 -19.90
N ILE A 287 35.75 -12.62 -20.45
CA ILE A 287 36.02 -12.97 -21.85
C ILE A 287 36.88 -14.23 -21.85
N PHE A 288 36.46 -15.23 -22.62
CA PHE A 288 37.13 -16.50 -22.71
C PHE A 288 37.11 -17.01 -24.16
N VAL A 289 38.16 -16.62 -24.94
CA VAL A 289 38.23 -16.91 -26.38
C VAL A 289 39.57 -17.51 -26.74
N SER A 290 39.53 -18.57 -27.52
CA SER A 290 40.68 -19.27 -28.11
C SER A 290 40.78 -18.94 -29.60
N ASN A 291 41.93 -18.45 -30.04
CA ASN A 291 42.22 -18.19 -31.44
C ASN A 291 42.84 -19.41 -32.16
N ALA A 292 43.31 -20.41 -31.37
CA ALA A 292 43.91 -21.60 -31.88
C ALA A 292 43.53 -22.87 -31.08
N ALA A 293 43.47 -23.98 -31.70
CA ALA A 293 43.06 -25.25 -31.10
C ALA A 293 43.99 -25.70 -29.92
N ASN A 294 45.24 -25.27 -29.92
CA ASN A 294 46.24 -25.64 -28.94
C ASN A 294 46.45 -24.56 -27.84
N GLN A 295 45.48 -23.68 -27.60
CA GLN A 295 45.48 -22.73 -26.51
C GLN A 295 44.66 -23.25 -25.33
N TYR A 296 45.10 -22.98 -24.09
CA TYR A 296 44.55 -23.59 -22.88
C TYR A 296 44.50 -22.55 -21.75
N GLY A 297 43.69 -22.77 -20.74
CA GLY A 297 43.60 -21.90 -19.58
C GLY A 297 42.26 -21.97 -18.87
N PHE A 298 42.13 -21.20 -17.78
CA PHE A 298 40.91 -21.18 -16.99
C PHE A 298 40.72 -19.83 -16.28
N ILE A 299 39.44 -19.54 -15.99
CA ILE A 299 39.00 -18.50 -15.05
C ILE A 299 38.16 -19.21 -14.00
N LYS A 300 38.49 -19.02 -12.71
CA LYS A 300 37.65 -19.44 -11.59
C LYS A 300 37.14 -18.23 -10.85
N ILE A 301 35.85 -18.23 -10.52
CA ILE A 301 35.19 -17.21 -9.68
C ILE A 301 34.54 -17.96 -8.53
N THR A 302 34.97 -17.65 -7.30
CA THR A 302 34.52 -18.35 -6.11
C THR A 302 34.21 -17.38 -4.98
N VAL A 303 33.40 -17.85 -4.04
CA VAL A 303 33.01 -17.12 -2.84
C VAL A 303 33.40 -17.97 -1.61
N SER A 304 33.99 -17.32 -0.63
CA SER A 304 34.29 -17.93 0.67
C SER A 304 33.56 -17.23 1.81
N ASP A 305 33.46 -17.94 2.92
CA ASP A 305 32.82 -17.42 4.13
C ASP A 305 33.76 -16.58 5.01
N THR A 306 33.24 -16.15 6.16
CA THR A 306 33.97 -15.35 7.15
C THR A 306 35.20 -16.07 7.74
N ASN A 307 35.29 -17.41 7.62
CA ASN A 307 36.41 -18.21 8.05
C ASN A 307 37.39 -18.51 6.90
N GLY A 308 37.14 -17.93 5.70
CA GLY A 308 37.93 -18.18 4.51
C GLY A 308 37.68 -19.54 3.84
N GLN A 309 36.63 -20.26 4.26
CA GLN A 309 36.27 -21.54 3.69
C GLN A 309 35.41 -21.39 2.44
N PHE A 310 35.65 -22.18 1.43
CA PHE A 310 34.92 -22.20 0.18
C PHE A 310 33.41 -22.45 0.39
N LEU A 311 32.56 -21.71 -0.34
CA LEU A 311 31.13 -21.88 -0.36
C LEU A 311 30.63 -22.39 -1.70
N TYR A 312 30.79 -21.60 -2.78
CA TYR A 312 30.32 -21.91 -4.12
C TYR A 312 31.12 -21.12 -5.16
N GLY A 313 31.02 -21.56 -6.39
CA GLY A 313 31.63 -20.86 -7.51
C GLY A 313 31.46 -21.57 -8.83
N PHE A 314 32.17 -21.07 -9.82
CA PHE A 314 32.29 -21.71 -11.13
C PHE A 314 33.70 -21.54 -11.69
N GLU A 315 34.03 -22.41 -12.66
CA GLU A 315 35.18 -22.23 -13.53
C GLU A 315 34.80 -22.29 -14.99
N THR A 316 35.47 -21.50 -15.80
CA THR A 316 35.48 -21.59 -17.26
C THR A 316 36.82 -22.16 -17.64
N PHE A 317 36.84 -23.30 -18.31
CA PHE A 317 38.07 -24.03 -18.52
C PHE A 317 38.20 -24.57 -19.96
N LYS A 318 39.42 -24.48 -20.49
CA LYS A 318 39.82 -25.19 -21.70
C LYS A 318 41.05 -26.02 -21.45
N ARG A 319 40.90 -27.35 -21.32
CA ARG A 319 41.93 -28.31 -20.99
C ARG A 319 42.34 -29.24 -22.13
N SER A 320 41.55 -29.30 -23.22
CA SER A 320 41.78 -30.20 -24.35
C SER A 320 42.12 -29.43 -25.64
N LYS A 321 42.78 -30.12 -26.62
CA LYS A 321 43.01 -29.59 -27.94
C LYS A 321 41.68 -29.53 -28.70
N GLY A 322 41.46 -28.45 -29.46
CA GLY A 322 40.19 -28.18 -30.18
C GLY A 322 39.59 -26.87 -29.74
N GLN A 323 38.28 -26.72 -29.88
CA GLN A 323 37.54 -25.52 -29.50
C GLN A 323 36.61 -25.73 -28.27
N ASP A 324 36.57 -26.96 -27.75
CA ASP A 324 35.69 -27.31 -26.66
C ASP A 324 36.19 -26.68 -25.33
N CYS A 325 35.28 -26.03 -24.68
CA CYS A 325 35.45 -25.37 -23.37
C CYS A 325 34.34 -25.83 -22.43
N GLU A 326 34.65 -25.78 -21.15
CA GLU A 326 33.80 -26.19 -20.05
C GLU A 326 33.36 -24.98 -19.21
N PHE A 327 32.14 -25.00 -18.72
CA PHE A 327 31.66 -24.15 -17.66
C PHE A 327 31.16 -25.04 -16.53
N ASN A 328 31.91 -25.11 -15.46
CA ASN A 328 31.69 -26.03 -14.37
C ASN A 328 31.28 -25.27 -13.12
N VAL A 329 30.09 -25.57 -12.60
CA VAL A 329 29.57 -25.01 -11.35
C VAL A 329 29.84 -25.99 -10.24
N PHE A 330 30.33 -25.50 -9.11
CA PHE A 330 30.68 -26.33 -7.96
C PHE A 330 30.30 -25.69 -6.63
N GLY A 331 29.99 -26.52 -5.65
CA GLY A 331 29.67 -26.17 -4.26
C GLY A 331 30.59 -26.82 -3.27
N SER A 332 30.61 -26.29 -2.05
CA SER A 332 31.39 -26.83 -0.94
C SER A 332 30.88 -28.19 -0.49
N ASP A 333 31.78 -29.11 -0.17
CA ASP A 333 31.46 -30.38 0.49
C ASP A 333 31.43 -30.26 2.04
N GLY A 334 31.54 -29.04 2.56
CA GLY A 334 31.60 -28.76 4.00
C GLY A 334 32.94 -29.17 4.69
N LYS A 335 33.89 -29.74 3.95
CA LYS A 335 35.15 -30.28 4.47
C LYS A 335 36.39 -29.69 3.79
N ASN A 336 36.31 -28.42 3.35
CA ASN A 336 37.35 -27.72 2.59
C ASN A 336 37.64 -28.27 1.19
N SER A 337 36.72 -29.03 0.59
CA SER A 337 36.72 -29.48 -0.79
C SER A 337 35.45 -29.11 -1.49
N TYR A 338 35.25 -29.60 -2.70
CA TYR A 338 34.13 -29.24 -3.53
C TYR A 338 33.58 -30.44 -4.31
N TYR A 339 32.40 -30.33 -4.80
CA TYR A 339 31.80 -31.23 -5.81
C TYR A 339 31.15 -30.46 -6.94
N PHE A 340 31.12 -31.05 -8.11
CA PHE A 340 30.49 -30.44 -9.26
C PHE A 340 28.97 -30.53 -9.17
N LEU A 341 28.31 -29.38 -9.25
CA LEU A 341 26.84 -29.23 -9.33
C LEU A 341 26.36 -29.40 -10.75
N LYS A 342 27.10 -28.83 -11.72
CA LYS A 342 26.81 -28.90 -13.13
C LYS A 342 28.05 -28.69 -13.96
N CYS A 343 28.19 -29.49 -15.02
CA CYS A 343 29.17 -29.29 -16.08
C CYS A 343 28.47 -29.00 -17.37
N LEU A 344 28.83 -27.90 -18.03
CA LEU A 344 28.25 -27.42 -19.28
C LEU A 344 29.37 -27.14 -20.27
N ASN A 345 29.10 -27.34 -21.57
CA ASN A 345 30.09 -27.18 -22.62
C ASN A 345 29.71 -26.02 -23.56
N PHE A 346 30.71 -25.38 -24.14
CA PHE A 346 30.58 -24.40 -25.19
C PHE A 346 31.78 -24.41 -26.10
N THR A 347 31.68 -23.72 -27.24
CA THR A 347 32.78 -23.59 -28.20
C THR A 347 33.50 -22.28 -27.97
N GLY A 348 34.79 -22.32 -27.64
CA GLY A 348 35.60 -21.16 -27.25
C GLY A 348 36.05 -20.24 -28.38
N THR A 349 35.23 -20.04 -29.41
CA THR A 349 35.47 -19.16 -30.54
C THR A 349 35.07 -17.71 -30.25
N SER A 350 35.37 -16.77 -31.14
CA SER A 350 34.89 -15.40 -31.11
C SER A 350 33.40 -15.24 -31.45
N ASP A 351 32.77 -16.29 -32.05
CA ASP A 351 31.38 -16.27 -32.40
C ASP A 351 30.48 -16.29 -31.14
N SER A 352 29.74 -15.22 -30.98
CA SER A 352 28.85 -15.05 -29.82
C SER A 352 27.61 -15.99 -29.82
N ALA A 353 27.29 -16.63 -30.94
CA ALA A 353 26.23 -17.62 -30.98
C ALA A 353 26.68 -18.94 -30.30
N LEU A 354 27.95 -19.27 -30.42
CA LEU A 354 28.55 -20.48 -29.87
C LEU A 354 29.19 -20.27 -28.50
N ASN A 355 29.74 -19.07 -28.25
CA ASN A 355 30.49 -18.72 -27.06
C ASN A 355 29.72 -17.72 -26.17
N PRO A 356 29.21 -18.14 -25.01
CA PRO A 356 28.55 -17.22 -24.07
C PRO A 356 29.53 -16.20 -23.43
N PHE A 357 30.83 -16.46 -23.51
CA PHE A 357 31.91 -15.62 -22.95
C PHE A 357 32.75 -14.94 -24.05
N SER A 358 32.13 -14.63 -25.18
CA SER A 358 32.73 -13.80 -26.23
C SER A 358 32.87 -12.33 -25.78
N SER A 359 33.65 -11.54 -26.51
CA SER A 359 33.85 -10.10 -26.19
C SER A 359 32.58 -9.25 -26.20
N THR A 360 31.53 -9.70 -26.86
CA THR A 360 30.23 -9.00 -26.94
C THR A 360 29.21 -9.47 -25.89
N LYS A 361 29.43 -10.64 -25.27
CA LYS A 361 28.59 -11.24 -24.23
C LYS A 361 29.34 -11.26 -22.89
N GLY A 362 29.77 -12.37 -22.44
CA GLY A 362 30.63 -12.52 -21.27
C GLY A 362 29.93 -12.60 -19.92
N GLN A 363 28.63 -12.40 -19.85
CA GLN A 363 27.89 -12.31 -18.59
C GLN A 363 27.87 -13.63 -17.81
N PHE A 364 28.10 -13.51 -16.52
CA PHE A 364 27.85 -14.55 -15.52
C PHE A 364 27.02 -13.99 -14.37
N GLU A 365 26.23 -14.86 -13.72
CA GLU A 365 25.44 -14.51 -12.53
C GLU A 365 25.38 -15.67 -11.56
N LEU A 366 25.57 -15.37 -10.30
CA LEU A 366 25.40 -16.25 -9.15
C LEU A 366 24.46 -15.55 -8.18
N LYS A 367 23.27 -16.10 -7.96
CA LYS A 367 22.33 -15.63 -6.96
C LYS A 367 22.20 -16.67 -5.87
N ARG A 368 22.43 -16.25 -4.63
CA ARG A 368 22.33 -17.10 -3.45
C ARG A 368 21.19 -16.69 -2.56
N ASN A 369 20.48 -17.67 -2.03
CA ASN A 369 19.53 -17.54 -0.94
C ASN A 369 19.77 -18.68 0.05
N ASP A 370 20.55 -18.40 1.10
CA ASP A 370 21.06 -19.31 2.11
C ASP A 370 21.75 -20.57 1.50
N ASP A 371 21.08 -21.72 1.49
CA ASP A 371 21.57 -22.98 0.91
C ASP A 371 21.23 -23.15 -0.59
N ARG A 372 20.57 -22.18 -1.20
CA ARG A 372 20.14 -22.22 -2.61
C ARG A 372 21.03 -21.35 -3.46
N LEU A 373 21.60 -21.93 -4.51
CA LEU A 373 22.39 -21.23 -5.50
C LEU A 373 21.69 -21.31 -6.87
N GLN A 374 21.52 -20.15 -7.51
CA GLN A 374 21.06 -20.04 -8.89
C GLN A 374 22.19 -19.47 -9.75
N VAL A 375 22.45 -20.10 -10.89
CA VAL A 375 23.54 -19.76 -11.80
C VAL A 375 22.98 -19.51 -13.20
N TYR A 376 23.32 -18.35 -13.80
CA TYR A 376 22.97 -18.04 -15.18
C TYR A 376 24.00 -18.59 -16.15
N TYR A 377 23.52 -19.27 -17.18
CA TYR A 377 24.35 -19.71 -18.30
C TYR A 377 23.54 -19.72 -19.61
N LYS A 378 24.02 -19.01 -20.61
CA LYS A 378 23.51 -19.03 -22.01
C LYS A 378 21.98 -18.91 -22.10
N GLY A 379 21.38 -17.93 -21.41
CA GLY A 379 19.95 -17.66 -21.43
C GLY A 379 19.11 -18.48 -20.46
N SER A 380 19.72 -19.39 -19.69
CA SER A 380 19.02 -20.24 -18.72
C SER A 380 19.56 -20.06 -17.31
N HIS A 381 18.69 -20.25 -16.31
CA HIS A 381 19.07 -20.31 -14.91
C HIS A 381 18.99 -21.74 -14.39
N TYR A 382 20.06 -22.19 -13.73
CA TYR A 382 20.15 -23.48 -13.07
C TYR A 382 20.13 -23.26 -11.55
N SER A 383 19.27 -23.98 -10.86
CA SER A 383 19.14 -23.86 -9.39
C SER A 383 19.60 -25.13 -8.70
N PHE A 384 20.36 -24.97 -7.61
CA PHE A 384 20.94 -26.04 -6.81
C PHE A 384 20.65 -25.80 -5.33
N ILE A 385 20.58 -26.88 -4.56
CA ILE A 385 20.57 -26.86 -3.11
C ILE A 385 21.93 -27.42 -2.65
N ILE A 386 22.62 -26.65 -1.79
CA ILE A 386 23.93 -26.97 -1.24
C ILE A 386 23.81 -26.94 0.30
N PRO A 387 23.39 -28.03 0.94
CA PRO A 387 23.10 -28.00 2.39
C PRO A 387 24.32 -27.61 3.23
N GLU A 388 25.53 -27.87 2.73
CA GLU A 388 26.79 -27.62 3.40
C GLU A 388 27.13 -26.13 3.58
N ILE A 389 26.46 -25.23 2.83
CA ILE A 389 26.64 -23.78 2.96
C ILE A 389 25.56 -23.11 3.78
N LYS A 390 24.58 -23.85 4.27
CA LYS A 390 23.44 -23.31 5.02
C LYS A 390 23.93 -22.54 6.26
N GLY A 391 23.46 -21.31 6.43
CA GLY A 391 23.81 -20.42 7.53
C GLY A 391 25.24 -19.84 7.46
N ARG A 392 26.06 -20.23 6.47
CA ARG A 392 27.44 -19.73 6.31
C ARG A 392 27.41 -18.46 5.44
N LYS A 393 27.88 -17.35 5.98
CA LYS A 393 27.81 -16.05 5.32
C LYS A 393 28.90 -15.83 4.29
N SER A 394 28.58 -15.44 3.08
CA SER A 394 29.52 -14.98 2.04
C SER A 394 30.31 -13.76 2.55
N ALA A 395 31.62 -13.78 2.54
CA ALA A 395 32.45 -12.70 3.07
C ALA A 395 33.58 -12.24 2.14
N LYS A 396 34.00 -13.08 1.18
CA LYS A 396 35.07 -12.76 0.26
C LYS A 396 34.83 -13.35 -1.12
N ILE A 397 35.15 -12.57 -2.15
CA ILE A 397 35.11 -12.99 -3.55
C ILE A 397 36.53 -13.22 -4.02
N HIS A 398 36.74 -14.27 -4.78
CA HIS A 398 38.00 -14.63 -5.37
C HIS A 398 37.88 -14.82 -6.88
N VAL A 399 38.85 -14.33 -7.63
CA VAL A 399 38.99 -14.57 -9.06
C VAL A 399 40.38 -15.06 -9.36
N MET A 400 40.49 -16.22 -10.03
CA MET A 400 41.73 -16.79 -10.47
C MET A 400 41.75 -16.89 -11.98
N LEU A 401 42.86 -16.46 -12.60
CA LEU A 401 43.15 -16.65 -14.02
C LEU A 401 44.40 -17.51 -14.13
N GLY A 402 44.30 -18.59 -14.90
CA GLY A 402 45.41 -19.58 -14.95
C GLY A 402 45.68 -20.11 -16.35
N ALA A 403 46.99 -20.30 -16.64
CA ALA A 403 47.46 -21.07 -17.77
C ALA A 403 47.51 -22.56 -17.37
N TYR A 404 47.15 -23.44 -18.28
CA TYR A 404 47.07 -24.85 -18.01
C TYR A 404 48.42 -25.55 -18.26
N HIS A 405 49.07 -25.89 -17.21
CA HIS A 405 50.44 -26.50 -17.21
C HIS A 405 51.41 -25.62 -18.02
N ASP A 406 52.23 -26.27 -18.83
CA ASP A 406 53.21 -25.64 -19.74
C ASP A 406 52.67 -25.35 -21.13
N LYS A 407 51.33 -25.36 -21.28
CA LYS A 407 50.68 -25.21 -22.59
C LYS A 407 50.46 -23.74 -22.94
N PRO A 408 50.39 -23.41 -24.25
CA PRO A 408 50.07 -22.04 -24.70
C PRO A 408 48.78 -21.52 -24.08
N MET A 409 48.85 -20.31 -23.56
CA MET A 409 47.70 -19.64 -22.94
C MET A 409 46.65 -19.19 -23.98
N LEU A 410 45.43 -19.08 -23.54
CA LEU A 410 44.32 -18.52 -24.33
C LEU A 410 44.64 -17.09 -24.80
N ALA A 411 44.28 -16.77 -26.03
CA ALA A 411 44.49 -15.44 -26.60
C ALA A 411 43.73 -14.33 -25.83
N HIS A 412 42.51 -14.65 -25.41
CA HIS A 412 41.69 -13.71 -24.66
C HIS A 412 41.09 -14.42 -23.43
N MET A 413 41.59 -14.06 -22.27
CA MET A 413 41.17 -14.60 -20.98
C MET A 413 41.17 -13.45 -19.97
N TYR A 414 39.99 -12.85 -19.76
CA TYR A 414 39.86 -11.58 -19.05
C TYR A 414 38.70 -11.57 -18.09
N LEU A 415 38.85 -10.83 -16.96
CA LEU A 415 37.74 -10.34 -16.16
C LEU A 415 37.50 -8.89 -16.54
N ASP A 416 36.27 -8.58 -17.00
CA ASP A 416 35.86 -7.26 -17.44
C ASP A 416 35.07 -6.48 -16.38
N GLU A 417 34.17 -7.16 -15.71
CA GLU A 417 33.25 -6.53 -14.75
C GLU A 417 33.01 -7.46 -13.57
N LEU A 418 32.82 -6.86 -12.40
CA LEU A 418 32.41 -7.58 -11.17
C LEU A 418 31.53 -6.66 -10.34
N MET A 419 30.37 -7.18 -9.92
CA MET A 419 29.46 -6.47 -9.01
C MET A 419 28.91 -7.46 -7.99
N TYR A 420 28.87 -7.04 -6.73
CA TYR A 420 28.28 -7.81 -5.64
C TYR A 420 27.22 -6.97 -4.93
N ARG A 421 26.06 -7.56 -4.75
CA ARG A 421 24.92 -6.98 -4.05
C ARG A 421 24.49 -7.92 -2.93
N LYS A 422 24.27 -7.36 -1.76
CA LYS A 422 23.62 -8.03 -0.64
C LYS A 422 22.15 -7.72 -0.65
N ASP A 423 21.30 -8.74 -0.54
CA ASP A 423 19.85 -8.60 -0.47
C ASP A 423 19.38 -8.68 1.00
N PHE A 424 18.17 -8.16 1.25
CA PHE A 424 17.50 -8.13 2.55
C PHE A 424 18.27 -7.42 3.68
N VAL A 425 19.03 -6.39 3.36
CA VAL A 425 19.68 -5.51 4.35
C VAL A 425 18.61 -4.75 5.14
N PRO A 426 18.53 -4.91 6.47
CA PRO A 426 17.57 -4.19 7.27
C PRO A 426 17.95 -2.70 7.33
N THR A 427 17.06 -1.85 6.90
CA THR A 427 17.22 -0.40 6.96
C THR A 427 15.99 0.22 7.60
N ILE A 428 16.17 1.32 8.34
CA ILE A 428 15.04 2.11 8.80
C ILE A 428 14.52 2.89 7.58
N GLY A 429 13.27 2.76 7.29
CA GLY A 429 12.63 3.43 6.16
C GLY A 429 11.20 3.80 6.45
N ASP A 430 10.68 4.68 5.64
CA ASP A 430 9.28 5.08 5.60
C ASP A 430 8.38 3.87 5.29
N VAL A 431 7.30 3.74 6.05
CA VAL A 431 6.27 2.70 5.84
C VAL A 431 5.01 3.42 5.35
N PRO A 432 4.52 3.12 4.13
CA PRO A 432 3.30 3.74 3.65
C PRO A 432 2.14 3.56 4.62
N ASN A 433 1.56 4.66 5.05
CA ASN A 433 0.48 4.66 6.02
C ASN A 433 -0.90 4.53 5.35
N ARG A 434 -1.90 4.19 6.18
CA ARG A 434 -3.29 3.90 5.76
C ARG A 434 -3.93 5.04 4.99
N TYR A 435 -3.70 6.29 5.43
CA TYR A 435 -4.24 7.50 4.81
C TYR A 435 -3.10 8.31 4.19
N PRO A 436 -2.84 8.16 2.89
CA PRO A 436 -1.75 8.86 2.21
C PRO A 436 -1.99 10.37 2.12
N ILE A 437 -0.92 11.12 1.84
CA ILE A 437 -1.01 12.57 1.62
C ILE A 437 -2.04 12.89 0.53
N GLY A 438 -2.91 13.88 0.80
CA GLY A 438 -3.95 14.34 -0.11
C GLY A 438 -5.26 13.53 -0.04
N SER A 439 -5.30 12.38 0.65
CA SER A 439 -6.52 11.58 0.80
C SER A 439 -7.58 12.32 1.61
N ASN A 440 -8.85 12.09 1.27
CA ASN A 440 -10.01 12.63 1.96
C ASN A 440 -10.71 11.49 2.70
N VAL A 441 -10.72 11.58 4.03
CA VAL A 441 -11.47 10.67 4.90
C VAL A 441 -12.75 11.36 5.32
N VAL A 442 -13.91 10.75 5.02
CA VAL A 442 -15.22 11.28 5.40
C VAL A 442 -15.85 10.36 6.44
N LEU A 443 -16.08 10.90 7.63
CA LEU A 443 -16.76 10.23 8.73
C LEU A 443 -18.19 10.80 8.78
N ASN A 444 -19.17 9.99 8.39
CA ASN A 444 -20.55 10.42 8.24
C ASN A 444 -21.45 9.76 9.28
N SER A 445 -21.87 10.57 10.29
CA SER A 445 -22.79 10.12 11.33
C SER A 445 -24.28 10.15 10.92
N GLU A 446 -24.62 10.62 9.70
CA GLU A 446 -26.01 10.57 9.20
C GLU A 446 -26.39 9.14 8.77
N ASN A 447 -25.40 8.34 8.33
CA ASN A 447 -25.59 6.98 7.83
C ASN A 447 -24.57 5.96 8.38
N ASP A 448 -23.80 6.36 9.40
CA ASP A 448 -22.82 5.54 10.10
C ASP A 448 -21.76 4.92 9.16
N THR A 449 -21.22 5.71 8.22
CA THR A 449 -20.23 5.25 7.26
C THR A 449 -18.91 6.03 7.36
N VAL A 450 -17.82 5.35 7.01
CA VAL A 450 -16.50 5.94 6.79
C VAL A 450 -16.08 5.67 5.35
N THR A 451 -15.65 6.72 4.63
CA THR A 451 -15.11 6.57 3.28
C THR A 451 -13.74 7.23 3.16
N VAL A 452 -12.87 6.63 2.34
CA VAL A 452 -11.57 7.19 1.95
C VAL A 452 -11.58 7.37 0.44
N ASP A 453 -11.44 8.62 -0.01
CA ASP A 453 -11.53 9.01 -1.42
C ASP A 453 -12.78 8.43 -2.13
N GLY A 454 -13.91 8.42 -1.41
CA GLY A 454 -15.19 7.91 -1.89
C GLY A 454 -15.36 6.39 -1.84
N LEU A 455 -14.36 5.64 -1.41
CA LEU A 455 -14.45 4.20 -1.20
C LEU A 455 -14.81 3.91 0.25
N GLU A 456 -15.80 3.04 0.47
CA GLU A 456 -16.21 2.66 1.81
C GLU A 456 -15.09 1.93 2.57
N LYS A 457 -14.84 2.39 3.80
CA LYS A 457 -13.81 1.92 4.73
C LYS A 457 -14.34 1.85 6.17
N THR A 458 -15.62 1.60 6.35
CA THR A 458 -16.24 1.48 7.68
C THR A 458 -15.61 0.37 8.53
N VAL A 459 -14.96 -0.62 7.90
CA VAL A 459 -14.14 -1.65 8.57
C VAL A 459 -12.95 -1.06 9.35
N ASP A 460 -12.51 0.17 9.03
CA ASP A 460 -11.42 0.84 9.72
C ASP A 460 -11.85 1.48 11.07
N VAL A 461 -13.15 1.46 11.39
CA VAL A 461 -13.68 1.94 12.68
C VAL A 461 -13.17 1.03 13.79
N VAL A 462 -12.57 1.63 14.81
CA VAL A 462 -12.01 0.91 15.95
C VAL A 462 -13.13 0.37 16.84
N ASP A 463 -13.00 -0.86 17.30
CA ASP A 463 -13.97 -1.49 18.20
C ASP A 463 -14.21 -0.66 19.47
N GLY A 464 -15.48 -0.45 19.81
CA GLY A 464 -15.88 0.40 20.94
C GLY A 464 -16.12 1.86 20.59
N SER A 465 -15.84 2.27 19.34
CA SER A 465 -16.21 3.59 18.83
C SER A 465 -17.70 3.70 18.56
N SER A 466 -18.20 4.93 18.59
CA SER A 466 -19.58 5.26 18.20
C SER A 466 -19.61 6.50 17.33
N PHE A 467 -20.50 6.51 16.33
CA PHE A 467 -20.74 7.71 15.54
C PHE A 467 -21.31 8.83 16.43
N LEU A 468 -20.82 10.05 16.21
CA LEU A 468 -21.04 11.15 17.11
C LEU A 468 -22.33 11.90 16.79
N THR A 469 -22.85 12.60 17.81
CA THR A 469 -23.92 13.60 17.66
C THR A 469 -23.46 14.97 18.16
N ILE A 470 -24.03 16.03 17.60
CA ILE A 470 -23.79 17.42 18.04
C ILE A 470 -24.99 17.85 18.89
N PRO A 471 -24.87 18.00 20.21
CA PRO A 471 -25.96 18.38 21.07
C PRO A 471 -26.45 19.81 20.76
N PRO A 472 -27.71 20.14 21.12
CA PRO A 472 -28.22 21.52 21.04
C PRO A 472 -27.36 22.52 21.82
N GLY A 473 -27.22 23.71 21.27
CA GLY A 473 -26.42 24.80 21.88
C GLY A 473 -24.97 24.75 21.44
N ASN A 474 -24.09 25.26 22.31
CA ASN A 474 -22.65 25.31 22.09
C ASN A 474 -21.98 24.00 22.52
N SER A 475 -21.11 23.49 21.67
CA SER A 475 -20.33 22.27 21.95
C SER A 475 -18.96 22.34 21.29
N GLN A 476 -18.08 21.43 21.67
CA GLN A 476 -16.76 21.30 21.07
C GLN A 476 -16.62 19.93 20.42
N LEU A 477 -15.92 19.88 19.28
CA LEU A 477 -15.47 18.68 18.63
C LEU A 477 -13.94 18.75 18.52
N GLU A 478 -13.28 17.74 19.02
CA GLU A 478 -11.84 17.58 18.95
C GLU A 478 -11.50 16.55 17.87
N VAL A 479 -10.51 16.86 17.03
CA VAL A 479 -10.04 15.99 15.94
C VAL A 479 -8.57 15.68 16.16
N TYR A 480 -8.26 14.40 16.27
CA TYR A 480 -6.93 13.86 16.50
C TYR A 480 -6.40 13.18 15.23
N CYS A 481 -5.08 13.17 15.07
CA CYS A 481 -4.37 12.39 14.06
C CYS A 481 -3.21 11.63 14.74
N SER A 482 -2.52 10.76 14.03
CA SER A 482 -1.34 10.06 14.56
C SER A 482 -0.34 11.03 15.17
N SER A 483 0.28 10.66 16.27
CA SER A 483 1.14 11.53 17.09
C SER A 483 2.38 12.05 16.34
N TRP A 484 2.84 11.32 15.33
CA TRP A 484 3.99 11.67 14.50
C TRP A 484 3.65 12.64 13.35
N VAL A 485 2.36 12.88 13.07
CA VAL A 485 1.92 13.81 12.01
C VAL A 485 2.24 15.25 12.40
N LYS A 486 3.17 15.87 11.70
CA LYS A 486 3.62 17.26 11.96
C LYS A 486 2.70 18.29 11.31
N THR A 487 2.21 18.03 10.11
CA THR A 487 1.31 18.93 9.38
C THR A 487 -0.12 18.46 9.59
N LYS A 488 -0.89 19.21 10.38
CA LYS A 488 -2.26 18.84 10.71
C LYS A 488 -3.14 18.75 9.47
N PRO A 489 -4.12 17.82 9.44
CA PRO A 489 -5.06 17.72 8.34
C PRO A 489 -5.97 18.94 8.27
N THR A 490 -6.46 19.26 7.08
CA THR A 490 -7.54 20.22 6.89
C THR A 490 -8.87 19.55 7.19
N VAL A 491 -9.60 20.07 8.17
CA VAL A 491 -10.84 19.45 8.62
C VAL A 491 -12.02 20.38 8.33
N LYS A 492 -13.11 19.78 7.88
CA LYS A 492 -14.40 20.44 7.68
C LYS A 492 -15.46 19.64 8.42
N VAL A 493 -16.28 20.34 9.23
CA VAL A 493 -17.41 19.77 9.97
C VAL A 493 -18.69 20.36 9.42
N GLU A 494 -19.62 19.50 9.03
CA GLU A 494 -20.94 19.91 8.51
C GLU A 494 -22.03 19.11 9.19
N PHE A 495 -23.17 19.74 9.48
CA PHE A 495 -24.37 19.06 9.94
C PHE A 495 -25.63 19.85 9.61
N LYS A 496 -26.77 19.16 9.54
CA LYS A 496 -28.09 19.80 9.46
C LYS A 496 -28.68 19.92 10.85
N GLU A 497 -29.17 21.10 11.18
CA GLU A 497 -29.90 21.30 12.42
C GLU A 497 -31.22 20.53 12.39
N ARG A 498 -31.66 20.03 13.53
CA ARG A 498 -32.85 19.19 13.67
C ARG A 498 -33.77 19.78 14.73
N TYR A 499 -35.09 19.70 14.50
CA TYR A 499 -36.11 20.35 15.31
C TYR A 499 -37.26 19.39 15.59
N LEU A 500 -37.70 19.34 16.87
CA LEU A 500 -38.93 18.64 17.27
C LEU A 500 -40.16 19.34 16.80
#